data_ce964c19024714366b7b0566b3b6c7c8
#
_entry.id   ce964c19024714366b7b0566b3b6c7c8
#
_cell.length_a   1.000
_cell.length_b   1.000
_cell.length_c   1.000
_cell.angle_alpha   90.00
_cell.angle_beta   90.00
_cell.angle_gamma   90.00
#
_symmetry.space_group_name_H-M   'P 1'
#
loop_
_entity.id
_entity.type
_entity.pdbx_description
1 polymer ?
#
loop_
_entity_poly.entity_id
_entity_poly.type
_entity_poly.pdbx_seq_one_letter_code
_entity_poly.pdbx_strand_id
1 'polypeptide(L)'
;MRYLLFLILIFAVSCSDSNPLLSRLDHIDSIMDENPQAAYDSLCAIKNTQNIASAKKVDMKWRMLMATAQNKLYMQMPTDSAFSEVVAYYDRNGSNNEKMQSRYLLGCIYRDTNDAPKAIECYKKAITCVDTLDSRCNYTALSRIYGQMSDVYSIQYLNKEARQASIKSGLYALKAGNIRSYIIGYEAEAYACLADGDTASAIRLAKKCLSLYKYYKFTKESATILPVFIYVYIGRHQFDHAHELIEKYINNSGVFNSDSTIKTGYEHFYKALGMYYSGINKLDSANIFYRKLDTAGYHLEAYSGLMELYSKIGNIDSLAKYSRLNAEEYARTLQQLQANATMQAAATFDYNRFVKIVDDNDRRAERMIWCFCSLILVVFVIGLIIYKRNRMQHLKDVQELTLKNEKYMQTCNLLEQTKEELHLLKEGCMPVVSSLESKVNELENEKEMLLASTKNVDVVTSMSAIMSSDVYKLFKGKTNPSSKAIMPSEAQWMLLEEQVRYIFPGFYSKVADINKLSCRERRISILTFLSFSNSEIIILLQTTSQIVSNAKRSINTKLFNEESARNLNGNLKKLI
;
A
#
# COMPACT_ATOMS: atom_id res chain seq x y z
N MET A 1 12.26 -46.70 -27.79
CA MET A 1 12.29 -46.67 -26.33
C MET A 1 13.69 -46.54 -25.72
N ARG A 2 14.74 -47.26 -26.17
CA ARG A 2 16.11 -47.10 -25.62
C ARG A 2 16.75 -45.72 -25.86
N TYR A 3 16.50 -45.04 -26.98
CA TYR A 3 17.03 -43.70 -27.27
C TYR A 3 16.29 -42.57 -26.51
N LEU A 4 15.02 -42.77 -26.14
CA LEU A 4 14.25 -41.81 -25.33
C LEU A 4 14.70 -41.83 -23.87
N LEU A 5 15.11 -43.03 -23.34
CA LEU A 5 15.69 -43.17 -22.00
C LEU A 5 17.10 -42.53 -21.92
N PHE A 6 17.87 -42.56 -23.02
CA PHE A 6 19.20 -41.93 -23.07
C PHE A 6 19.10 -40.39 -23.12
N LEU A 7 18.08 -39.86 -23.79
CA LEU A 7 17.79 -38.40 -23.80
C LEU A 7 17.28 -37.91 -22.43
N ILE A 8 16.49 -38.69 -21.73
CA ILE A 8 16.03 -38.39 -20.36
C ILE A 8 17.19 -38.45 -19.35
N LEU A 9 18.15 -39.37 -19.54
CA LEU A 9 19.36 -39.43 -18.70
C LEU A 9 20.33 -38.29 -18.93
N ILE A 10 20.39 -37.69 -20.14
CA ILE A 10 21.21 -36.50 -20.41
C ILE A 10 20.59 -35.24 -19.76
N PHE A 11 19.26 -35.16 -19.63
CA PHE A 11 18.59 -34.06 -18.90
C PHE A 11 18.61 -34.25 -17.37
N ALA A 12 18.85 -35.46 -16.85
CA ALA A 12 18.93 -35.71 -15.41
C ALA A 12 20.35 -35.51 -14.82
N VAL A 13 21.36 -35.26 -15.64
CA VAL A 13 22.72 -34.85 -15.22
C VAL A 13 22.93 -33.35 -15.45
N SER A 14 21.92 -32.55 -15.27
CA SER A 14 22.11 -31.18 -14.84
C SER A 14 22.46 -31.22 -13.33
N CYS A 15 23.63 -31.73 -13.02
CA CYS A 15 24.28 -31.48 -11.74
C CYS A 15 24.34 -29.96 -11.58
N SER A 16 23.59 -29.45 -10.65
CA SER A 16 23.87 -28.15 -10.08
C SER A 16 25.29 -28.26 -9.49
N ASP A 17 26.29 -27.82 -10.24
CA ASP A 17 27.58 -27.42 -9.67
C ASP A 17 27.29 -26.27 -8.73
N SER A 18 26.82 -26.59 -7.54
CA SER A 18 26.63 -25.65 -6.47
C SER A 18 28.03 -25.27 -5.98
N ASN A 19 28.60 -24.24 -6.63
CA ASN A 19 29.85 -23.68 -6.15
C ASN A 19 29.65 -23.34 -4.66
N PRO A 20 30.41 -23.96 -3.74
CA PRO A 20 30.21 -23.81 -2.29
C PRO A 20 30.27 -22.37 -1.84
N LEU A 21 30.95 -21.48 -2.61
CA LEU A 21 30.96 -20.04 -2.39
C LEU A 21 29.61 -19.39 -2.65
N LEU A 22 28.83 -19.84 -3.64
CA LEU A 22 27.50 -19.30 -3.89
C LEU A 22 26.55 -19.59 -2.73
N SER A 23 26.56 -20.84 -2.21
CA SER A 23 25.77 -21.19 -1.03
C SER A 23 26.15 -20.37 0.20
N ARG A 24 27.44 -20.08 0.39
CA ARG A 24 27.92 -19.22 1.47
C ARG A 24 27.49 -17.77 1.28
N LEU A 25 27.50 -17.24 0.05
CA LEU A 25 26.99 -15.91 -0.28
C LEU A 25 25.47 -15.82 -0.11
N ASP A 26 24.71 -16.91 -0.43
CA ASP A 26 23.28 -16.99 -0.15
C ASP A 26 22.97 -16.92 1.35
N HIS A 27 23.76 -17.59 2.17
CA HIS A 27 23.63 -17.48 3.62
C HIS A 27 23.92 -16.07 4.14
N ILE A 28 24.98 -15.41 3.63
CA ILE A 28 25.28 -14.02 4.00
C ILE A 28 24.15 -13.07 3.58
N ASP A 29 23.55 -13.31 2.41
CA ASP A 29 22.39 -12.52 1.96
C ASP A 29 21.20 -12.67 2.92
N SER A 30 20.96 -13.87 3.43
CA SER A 30 19.84 -14.14 4.34
C SER A 30 19.94 -13.40 5.68
N ILE A 31 21.15 -13.11 6.18
CA ILE A 31 21.38 -12.36 7.43
C ILE A 31 21.56 -10.84 7.20
N MET A 32 21.60 -10.41 5.93
CA MET A 32 21.92 -9.03 5.55
C MET A 32 20.95 -7.98 6.14
N ASP A 33 19.68 -8.33 6.29
CA ASP A 33 18.67 -7.41 6.83
C ASP A 33 18.68 -7.35 8.36
N GLU A 34 19.02 -8.45 9.03
CA GLU A 34 19.01 -8.56 10.50
C GLU A 34 20.34 -8.08 11.10
N ASN A 35 21.47 -8.44 10.48
CA ASN A 35 22.80 -8.08 10.97
C ASN A 35 23.75 -7.70 9.83
N PRO A 36 23.62 -6.49 9.27
CA PRO A 36 24.43 -6.03 8.16
C PRO A 36 25.94 -5.95 8.49
N GLN A 37 26.32 -5.74 9.76
CA GLN A 37 27.71 -5.73 10.17
C GLN A 37 28.33 -7.13 10.06
N ALA A 38 27.68 -8.16 10.58
CA ALA A 38 28.16 -9.54 10.47
C ALA A 38 28.22 -10.01 9.00
N ALA A 39 27.27 -9.56 8.17
CA ALA A 39 27.30 -9.83 6.73
C ALA A 39 28.53 -9.17 6.06
N TYR A 40 28.80 -7.90 6.37
CA TYR A 40 29.96 -7.17 5.86
C TYR A 40 31.28 -7.86 6.26
N ASP A 41 31.44 -8.17 7.55
CA ASP A 41 32.65 -8.83 8.07
C ASP A 41 32.87 -10.19 7.41
N SER A 42 31.79 -10.96 7.18
CA SER A 42 31.84 -12.25 6.47
C SER A 42 32.25 -12.08 5.01
N LEU A 43 31.78 -11.05 4.32
CA LEU A 43 32.16 -10.74 2.93
C LEU A 43 33.64 -10.33 2.85
N CYS A 44 34.14 -9.56 3.81
CA CYS A 44 35.56 -9.22 3.91
C CYS A 44 36.45 -10.47 4.16
N ALA A 45 36.02 -11.37 5.04
CA ALA A 45 36.71 -12.62 5.30
C ALA A 45 36.82 -13.50 4.05
N ILE A 46 35.75 -13.61 3.25
CA ILE A 46 35.76 -14.35 1.98
C ILE A 46 36.79 -13.74 1.00
N LYS A 47 36.82 -12.42 0.86
CA LYS A 47 37.75 -11.74 -0.05
C LYS A 47 39.21 -12.03 0.29
N ASN A 48 39.53 -12.11 1.57
CA ASN A 48 40.91 -12.32 2.05
C ASN A 48 41.35 -13.77 1.95
N THR A 49 40.44 -14.73 1.93
CA THR A 49 40.74 -16.17 2.02
C THR A 49 40.54 -16.94 0.72
N GLN A 50 39.84 -16.38 -0.25
CA GLN A 50 39.42 -17.12 -1.45
C GLN A 50 39.53 -16.28 -2.73
N ASN A 51 39.87 -16.93 -3.84
CA ASN A 51 39.92 -16.28 -5.15
C ASN A 51 38.52 -16.11 -5.73
N ILE A 52 37.85 -15.02 -5.37
CA ILE A 52 36.48 -14.69 -5.82
C ILE A 52 36.45 -14.47 -7.35
N ALA A 53 37.49 -13.91 -7.92
CA ALA A 53 37.58 -13.56 -9.33
C ALA A 53 37.61 -14.78 -10.28
N SER A 54 37.82 -15.98 -9.74
CA SER A 54 37.90 -17.21 -10.55
C SER A 54 36.56 -17.60 -11.22
N ALA A 55 35.43 -17.16 -10.67
CA ALA A 55 34.12 -17.42 -11.21
C ALA A 55 33.28 -16.13 -11.30
N LYS A 56 33.00 -15.66 -12.50
CA LYS A 56 32.28 -14.40 -12.76
C LYS A 56 30.98 -14.27 -11.96
N LYS A 57 30.20 -15.33 -11.85
CA LYS A 57 28.95 -15.35 -11.08
C LYS A 57 29.19 -15.06 -9.58
N VAL A 58 30.24 -15.65 -9.01
CA VAL A 58 30.61 -15.43 -7.60
C VAL A 58 31.07 -14.00 -7.37
N ASP A 59 31.96 -13.49 -8.24
CA ASP A 59 32.46 -12.12 -8.17
C ASP A 59 31.32 -11.09 -8.22
N MET A 60 30.42 -11.22 -9.18
CA MET A 60 29.30 -10.29 -9.33
C MET A 60 28.35 -10.33 -8.12
N LYS A 61 28.07 -11.54 -7.61
CA LYS A 61 27.24 -11.68 -6.41
C LYS A 61 27.90 -11.10 -5.18
N TRP A 62 29.20 -11.37 -4.99
CA TRP A 62 29.98 -10.80 -3.89
C TRP A 62 29.97 -9.26 -3.93
N ARG A 63 30.22 -8.65 -5.12
CA ARG A 63 30.20 -7.18 -5.29
C ARG A 63 28.82 -6.59 -4.98
N MET A 64 27.76 -7.25 -5.41
CA MET A 64 26.39 -6.80 -5.13
C MET A 64 26.08 -6.85 -3.63
N LEU A 65 26.45 -7.93 -2.94
CA LEU A 65 26.24 -8.08 -1.50
C LEU A 65 27.11 -7.11 -0.70
N MET A 66 28.37 -6.89 -1.11
CA MET A 66 29.27 -5.92 -0.49
C MET A 66 28.68 -4.51 -0.58
N ALA A 67 28.21 -4.09 -1.77
CA ALA A 67 27.55 -2.81 -1.95
C ALA A 67 26.26 -2.70 -1.11
N THR A 68 25.52 -3.81 -0.97
CA THR A 68 24.32 -3.85 -0.11
C THR A 68 24.68 -3.63 1.36
N ALA A 69 25.72 -4.30 1.85
CA ALA A 69 26.18 -4.13 3.23
C ALA A 69 26.70 -2.70 3.48
N GLN A 70 27.53 -2.17 2.57
CA GLN A 70 28.05 -0.81 2.65
C GLN A 70 26.93 0.24 2.68
N ASN A 71 25.94 0.12 1.80
CA ASN A 71 24.77 1.01 1.80
C ASN A 71 23.98 0.96 3.11
N LYS A 72 23.79 -0.24 3.70
CA LYS A 72 23.09 -0.40 4.98
C LYS A 72 23.85 0.14 6.18
N LEU A 73 25.19 0.10 6.12
CA LEU A 73 26.08 0.57 7.18
C LEU A 73 26.49 2.04 7.00
N TYR A 74 25.94 2.73 6.01
CA TYR A 74 26.33 4.11 5.65
C TYR A 74 27.84 4.26 5.41
N MET A 75 28.45 3.23 4.84
CA MET A 75 29.86 3.22 4.45
C MET A 75 30.02 3.73 3.01
N GLN A 76 31.25 4.10 2.66
CA GLN A 76 31.58 4.52 1.30
C GLN A 76 31.25 3.40 0.29
N MET A 77 30.41 3.72 -0.67
CA MET A 77 30.01 2.83 -1.75
C MET A 77 31.09 2.76 -2.84
N PRO A 78 31.13 1.70 -3.68
CA PRO A 78 32.03 1.67 -4.84
C PRO A 78 31.71 2.80 -5.83
N THR A 79 32.66 3.10 -6.74
CA THR A 79 32.40 4.09 -7.81
C THR A 79 31.35 3.56 -8.79
N ASP A 80 30.63 4.49 -9.44
CA ASP A 80 29.64 4.17 -10.48
C ASP A 80 30.24 3.34 -11.62
N SER A 81 31.45 3.68 -12.08
CA SER A 81 32.17 2.95 -13.11
C SER A 81 32.46 1.49 -12.71
N ALA A 82 32.92 1.26 -11.47
CA ALA A 82 33.17 -0.08 -10.96
C ALA A 82 31.89 -0.90 -10.77
N PHE A 83 30.79 -0.27 -10.39
CA PHE A 83 29.52 -0.96 -10.15
C PHE A 83 28.69 -1.16 -11.42
N SER A 84 28.92 -0.40 -12.48
CA SER A 84 28.26 -0.55 -13.77
C SER A 84 28.47 -1.94 -14.39
N GLU A 85 29.60 -2.58 -14.13
CA GLU A 85 29.87 -3.96 -14.55
C GLU A 85 28.90 -4.95 -13.88
N VAL A 86 28.58 -4.76 -12.60
CA VAL A 86 27.62 -5.56 -11.84
C VAL A 86 26.22 -5.42 -12.44
N VAL A 87 25.81 -4.19 -12.73
CA VAL A 87 24.51 -3.94 -13.37
C VAL A 87 24.44 -4.60 -14.74
N ALA A 88 25.45 -4.41 -15.58
CA ALA A 88 25.50 -5.01 -16.93
C ALA A 88 25.48 -6.56 -16.89
N TYR A 89 26.08 -7.17 -15.87
CA TYR A 89 26.04 -8.61 -15.67
C TYR A 89 24.64 -9.09 -15.32
N TYR A 90 23.98 -8.45 -14.33
CA TYR A 90 22.65 -8.86 -13.91
C TYR A 90 21.56 -8.52 -14.95
N ASP A 91 21.73 -7.48 -15.75
CA ASP A 91 20.83 -7.19 -16.86
C ASP A 91 20.74 -8.33 -17.87
N ARG A 92 21.85 -9.07 -18.06
CA ARG A 92 21.92 -10.22 -18.99
C ARG A 92 21.56 -11.54 -18.35
N ASN A 93 21.98 -11.75 -17.10
CA ASN A 93 21.99 -13.09 -16.46
C ASN A 93 21.11 -13.15 -15.20
N GLY A 94 20.62 -12.02 -14.69
CA GLY A 94 19.92 -11.97 -13.43
C GLY A 94 18.40 -12.19 -13.57
N SER A 95 17.80 -12.66 -12.48
CA SER A 95 16.36 -12.62 -12.27
C SER A 95 15.86 -11.17 -12.18
N ASN A 96 14.56 -10.97 -12.32
CA ASN A 96 13.94 -9.64 -12.20
C ASN A 96 14.28 -8.93 -10.88
N ASN A 97 14.31 -9.69 -9.76
CA ASN A 97 14.69 -9.14 -8.46
C ASN A 97 16.18 -8.73 -8.40
N GLU A 98 17.09 -9.50 -9.01
CA GLU A 98 18.52 -9.17 -9.06
C GLU A 98 18.79 -7.97 -9.98
N LYS A 99 18.09 -7.86 -11.11
CA LYS A 99 18.11 -6.66 -11.97
C LYS A 99 17.64 -5.42 -11.22
N MET A 100 16.54 -5.54 -10.48
CA MET A 100 16.02 -4.47 -9.64
C MET A 100 17.04 -4.07 -8.57
N GLN A 101 17.62 -5.04 -7.85
CA GLN A 101 18.56 -4.78 -6.76
C GLN A 101 19.85 -4.12 -7.25
N SER A 102 20.43 -4.59 -8.36
CA SER A 102 21.67 -4.01 -8.90
C SER A 102 21.44 -2.55 -9.34
N ARG A 103 20.33 -2.25 -10.01
CA ARG A 103 19.99 -0.89 -10.42
C ARG A 103 19.64 0.02 -9.23
N TYR A 104 18.99 -0.53 -8.20
CA TYR A 104 18.75 0.17 -6.94
C TYR A 104 20.06 0.62 -6.30
N LEU A 105 21.05 -0.29 -6.19
CA LEU A 105 22.34 0.03 -5.59
C LEU A 105 23.12 1.06 -6.42
N LEU A 106 23.06 1.01 -7.74
CA LEU A 106 23.63 2.06 -8.60
C LEU A 106 22.95 3.41 -8.32
N GLY A 107 21.65 3.42 -8.13
CA GLY A 107 20.91 4.61 -7.71
C GLY A 107 21.38 5.15 -6.34
N CYS A 108 21.69 4.27 -5.38
CA CYS A 108 22.26 4.67 -4.09
C CYS A 108 23.66 5.29 -4.26
N ILE A 109 24.50 4.76 -5.15
CA ILE A 109 25.81 5.33 -5.47
C ILE A 109 25.66 6.76 -6.01
N TYR A 110 24.75 6.99 -6.96
CA TYR A 110 24.49 8.33 -7.47
C TYR A 110 23.86 9.26 -6.43
N ARG A 111 23.02 8.75 -5.53
CA ARG A 111 22.52 9.53 -4.37
C ARG A 111 23.67 10.01 -3.50
N ASP A 112 24.61 9.13 -3.15
CA ASP A 112 25.73 9.44 -2.27
C ASP A 112 26.75 10.40 -2.92
N THR A 113 26.79 10.46 -4.24
CA THR A 113 27.58 11.45 -5.01
C THR A 113 26.78 12.70 -5.37
N ASN A 114 25.58 12.90 -4.79
CA ASN A 114 24.68 14.03 -5.04
C ASN A 114 24.23 14.19 -6.50
N ASP A 115 24.25 13.12 -7.30
CA ASP A 115 23.69 13.09 -8.66
C ASP A 115 22.24 12.64 -8.60
N ALA A 116 21.37 13.52 -8.11
CA ALA A 116 19.93 13.23 -7.93
C ALA A 116 19.24 12.79 -9.23
N PRO A 117 19.48 13.37 -10.42
CA PRO A 117 18.87 12.93 -11.66
C PRO A 117 19.18 11.47 -12.00
N LYS A 118 20.48 11.08 -11.95
CA LYS A 118 20.88 9.70 -12.22
C LYS A 118 20.38 8.73 -11.15
N ALA A 119 20.34 9.13 -9.89
CA ALA A 119 19.78 8.32 -8.81
C ALA A 119 18.30 8.00 -9.12
N ILE A 120 17.49 9.00 -9.43
CA ILE A 120 16.07 8.82 -9.78
C ILE A 120 15.88 7.99 -11.05
N GLU A 121 16.72 8.20 -12.06
CA GLU A 121 16.70 7.39 -13.29
C GLU A 121 16.96 5.90 -12.98
N CYS A 122 17.99 5.60 -12.18
CA CYS A 122 18.31 4.23 -11.77
C CYS A 122 17.18 3.60 -10.96
N TYR A 123 16.57 4.33 -10.03
CA TYR A 123 15.43 3.85 -9.25
C TYR A 123 14.20 3.57 -10.15
N LYS A 124 13.89 4.44 -11.09
CA LYS A 124 12.81 4.20 -12.07
C LYS A 124 13.10 2.95 -12.91
N LYS A 125 14.33 2.80 -13.43
CA LYS A 125 14.75 1.61 -14.17
C LYS A 125 14.70 0.34 -13.29
N ALA A 126 15.01 0.43 -12.00
CA ALA A 126 14.89 -0.69 -11.08
C ALA A 126 13.42 -1.15 -10.93
N ILE A 127 12.50 -0.21 -10.79
CA ILE A 127 11.06 -0.50 -10.67
C ILE A 127 10.52 -1.21 -11.92
N THR A 128 10.98 -0.83 -13.13
CA THR A 128 10.52 -1.47 -14.37
C THR A 128 11.02 -2.91 -14.58
N CYS A 129 11.97 -3.37 -13.76
CA CYS A 129 12.49 -4.75 -13.85
C CYS A 129 11.53 -5.80 -13.29
N VAL A 130 10.52 -5.42 -12.52
CA VAL A 130 9.66 -6.36 -11.80
C VAL A 130 8.19 -6.20 -12.17
N ASP A 131 7.52 -7.36 -12.27
CA ASP A 131 6.07 -7.42 -12.32
C ASP A 131 5.53 -7.48 -10.89
N THR A 132 4.73 -6.48 -10.52
CA THR A 132 4.09 -6.41 -9.20
C THR A 132 2.93 -7.40 -9.03
N LEU A 133 2.55 -8.13 -10.09
CA LEU A 133 1.56 -9.21 -10.04
C LEU A 133 2.24 -10.57 -9.80
N ASP A 134 3.55 -10.70 -10.03
CA ASP A 134 4.29 -11.92 -9.74
C ASP A 134 4.40 -12.13 -8.22
N SER A 135 3.99 -13.30 -7.73
CA SER A 135 4.08 -13.68 -6.31
C SER A 135 5.52 -13.68 -5.76
N ARG A 136 6.52 -13.76 -6.66
CA ARG A 136 7.96 -13.69 -6.32
C ARG A 136 8.51 -12.28 -6.27
N CYS A 137 7.69 -11.26 -6.51
CA CYS A 137 8.11 -9.86 -6.47
C CYS A 137 8.63 -9.49 -5.08
N ASN A 138 9.83 -8.91 -5.01
CA ASN A 138 10.42 -8.42 -3.77
C ASN A 138 9.83 -7.06 -3.39
N TYR A 139 8.66 -7.07 -2.74
CA TYR A 139 7.99 -5.85 -2.28
C TYR A 139 8.81 -5.06 -1.25
N THR A 140 9.66 -5.73 -0.47
CA THR A 140 10.57 -5.06 0.47
C THR A 140 11.56 -4.16 -0.28
N ALA A 141 12.16 -4.67 -1.36
CA ALA A 141 13.05 -3.88 -2.21
C ALA A 141 12.30 -2.73 -2.90
N LEU A 142 11.09 -2.96 -3.41
CA LEU A 142 10.27 -1.89 -3.99
C LEU A 142 9.95 -0.79 -2.97
N SER A 143 9.59 -1.16 -1.75
CA SER A 143 9.36 -0.21 -0.66
C SER A 143 10.60 0.66 -0.41
N ARG A 144 11.79 0.06 -0.34
CA ARG A 144 13.06 0.78 -0.16
C ARG A 144 13.34 1.74 -1.32
N ILE A 145 13.15 1.29 -2.57
CA ILE A 145 13.37 2.13 -3.76
C ILE A 145 12.50 3.38 -3.69
N TYR A 146 11.20 3.23 -3.42
CA TYR A 146 10.30 4.37 -3.31
C TYR A 146 10.61 5.25 -2.10
N GLY A 147 11.10 4.69 -0.99
CA GLY A 147 11.60 5.45 0.15
C GLY A 147 12.79 6.34 -0.25
N GLN A 148 13.79 5.76 -0.91
CA GLN A 148 14.95 6.51 -1.40
C GLN A 148 14.57 7.57 -2.44
N MET A 149 13.60 7.28 -3.31
CA MET A 149 13.07 8.31 -4.22
C MET A 149 12.43 9.47 -3.46
N SER A 150 11.66 9.17 -2.41
CA SER A 150 11.06 10.20 -1.56
C SER A 150 12.12 11.11 -0.93
N ASP A 151 13.20 10.51 -0.39
CA ASP A 151 14.29 11.27 0.21
C ASP A 151 15.00 12.16 -0.82
N VAL A 152 15.34 11.60 -2.00
CA VAL A 152 15.99 12.36 -3.07
C VAL A 152 15.09 13.50 -3.56
N TYR A 153 13.79 13.27 -3.73
CA TYR A 153 12.85 14.32 -4.11
C TYR A 153 12.72 15.41 -3.04
N SER A 154 12.70 15.02 -1.75
CA SER A 154 12.64 15.98 -0.63
C SER A 154 13.86 16.91 -0.60
N ILE A 155 15.07 16.36 -0.80
CA ILE A 155 16.31 17.13 -0.88
C ILE A 155 16.30 18.11 -2.08
N GLN A 156 15.58 17.75 -3.16
CA GLN A 156 15.41 18.60 -4.34
C GLN A 156 14.19 19.55 -4.23
N TYR A 157 13.55 19.65 -3.06
CA TYR A 157 12.35 20.45 -2.81
C TYR A 157 11.15 20.08 -3.72
N LEU A 158 11.13 18.87 -4.24
CA LEU A 158 10.04 18.31 -5.06
C LEU A 158 9.03 17.59 -4.15
N ASN A 159 8.36 18.37 -3.29
CA ASN A 159 7.54 17.83 -2.21
C ASN A 159 6.36 16.98 -2.70
N LYS A 160 5.76 17.34 -3.85
CA LYS A 160 4.67 16.57 -4.45
C LYS A 160 5.12 15.17 -4.87
N GLU A 161 6.26 15.06 -5.52
CA GLU A 161 6.89 13.82 -5.96
C GLU A 161 7.36 13.01 -4.76
N ALA A 162 7.95 13.66 -3.76
CA ALA A 162 8.34 13.06 -2.48
C ALA A 162 7.15 12.41 -1.79
N ARG A 163 6.03 13.13 -1.67
CA ARG A 163 4.79 12.62 -1.09
C ARG A 163 4.25 11.41 -1.85
N GLN A 164 4.21 11.45 -3.18
CA GLN A 164 3.78 10.31 -3.99
C GLN A 164 4.68 9.08 -3.82
N ALA A 165 5.97 9.29 -3.73
CA ALA A 165 6.94 8.23 -3.50
C ALA A 165 6.79 7.62 -2.10
N SER A 166 6.60 8.43 -1.05
CA SER A 166 6.40 7.95 0.32
C SER A 166 5.14 7.10 0.47
N ILE A 167 4.04 7.51 -0.18
CA ILE A 167 2.79 6.73 -0.20
C ILE A 167 3.03 5.34 -0.84
N LYS A 168 3.74 5.29 -1.99
CA LYS A 168 4.07 4.03 -2.65
C LYS A 168 5.02 3.17 -1.81
N SER A 169 6.01 3.78 -1.16
CA SER A 169 6.90 3.10 -0.22
C SER A 169 6.11 2.39 0.88
N GLY A 170 5.20 3.10 1.53
CA GLY A 170 4.32 2.53 2.55
C GLY A 170 3.45 1.39 2.02
N LEU A 171 2.84 1.57 0.84
CA LEU A 171 1.99 0.55 0.23
C LEU A 171 2.76 -0.75 -0.06
N TYR A 172 3.97 -0.66 -0.61
CA TYR A 172 4.79 -1.85 -0.87
C TYR A 172 5.37 -2.46 0.40
N ALA A 173 5.65 -1.66 1.43
CA ALA A 173 5.99 -2.17 2.77
C ALA A 173 4.86 -3.02 3.34
N LEU A 174 3.62 -2.56 3.21
CA LEU A 174 2.43 -3.29 3.64
C LEU A 174 2.28 -4.62 2.89
N LYS A 175 2.45 -4.61 1.56
CA LYS A 175 2.44 -5.83 0.73
C LYS A 175 3.55 -6.81 1.15
N ALA A 176 4.70 -6.31 1.57
CA ALA A 176 5.81 -7.10 2.09
C ALA A 176 5.56 -7.64 3.52
N GLY A 177 4.47 -7.28 4.18
CA GLY A 177 4.22 -7.63 5.58
C GLY A 177 5.01 -6.80 6.59
N ASN A 178 5.72 -5.76 6.15
CA ASN A 178 6.54 -4.91 7.00
C ASN A 178 5.74 -3.71 7.51
N ILE A 179 5.05 -3.92 8.62
CA ILE A 179 4.20 -2.90 9.25
C ILE A 179 5.00 -1.67 9.69
N ARG A 180 6.23 -1.87 10.19
CA ARG A 180 7.08 -0.75 10.62
C ARG A 180 7.36 0.19 9.45
N SER A 181 7.82 -0.34 8.32
CA SER A 181 8.10 0.45 7.12
C SER A 181 6.84 1.07 6.51
N TYR A 182 5.67 0.42 6.67
CA TYR A 182 4.38 1.01 6.29
C TYR A 182 4.09 2.28 7.08
N ILE A 183 4.34 2.29 8.39
CA ILE A 183 4.13 3.48 9.23
C ILE A 183 5.14 4.57 8.87
N ILE A 184 6.41 4.20 8.60
CA ILE A 184 7.44 5.14 8.13
C ILE A 184 7.01 5.82 6.81
N GLY A 185 6.30 5.12 5.91
CA GLY A 185 5.72 5.74 4.71
C GLY A 185 4.76 6.89 5.04
N TYR A 186 3.93 6.74 6.07
CA TYR A 186 3.07 7.84 6.56
C TYR A 186 3.85 8.95 7.25
N GLU A 187 4.94 8.62 7.96
CA GLU A 187 5.83 9.66 8.52
C GLU A 187 6.42 10.52 7.41
N ALA A 188 6.98 9.89 6.38
CA ALA A 188 7.54 10.61 5.23
C ALA A 188 6.47 11.47 4.52
N GLU A 189 5.24 10.96 4.39
CA GLU A 189 4.12 11.76 3.87
C GLU A 189 3.81 12.96 4.77
N ALA A 190 3.83 12.77 6.11
CA ALA A 190 3.58 13.86 7.05
C ALA A 190 4.65 14.96 6.97
N TYR A 191 5.93 14.59 6.83
CA TYR A 191 7.02 15.55 6.62
C TYR A 191 6.90 16.27 5.27
N ALA A 192 6.53 15.59 4.20
CA ALA A 192 6.31 16.22 2.91
C ALA A 192 5.14 17.22 2.96
N CYS A 193 4.05 16.89 3.64
CA CYS A 193 2.94 17.84 3.89
C CYS A 193 3.40 19.05 4.70
N LEU A 194 4.24 18.85 5.73
CA LEU A 194 4.79 19.93 6.53
C LEU A 194 5.67 20.87 5.69
N ALA A 195 6.50 20.30 4.82
CA ALA A 195 7.35 21.07 3.89
C ALA A 195 6.54 21.89 2.87
N ASP A 196 5.38 21.37 2.43
CA ASP A 196 4.44 22.08 1.56
C ASP A 196 3.60 23.14 2.30
N GLY A 197 3.74 23.26 3.63
CA GLY A 197 2.91 24.15 4.45
C GLY A 197 1.50 23.60 4.77
N ASP A 198 1.16 22.40 4.31
CA ASP A 198 -0.11 21.71 4.66
C ASP A 198 -0.02 21.13 6.08
N THR A 199 0.01 22.04 7.05
CA THR A 199 0.11 21.72 8.48
C THR A 199 -1.07 20.85 8.97
N ALA A 200 -2.24 21.00 8.39
CA ALA A 200 -3.42 20.24 8.79
C ALA A 200 -3.27 18.76 8.42
N SER A 201 -2.85 18.47 7.20
CA SER A 201 -2.56 17.10 6.76
C SER A 201 -1.37 16.50 7.51
N ALA A 202 -0.30 17.27 7.72
CA ALA A 202 0.87 16.83 8.48
C ALA A 202 0.47 16.37 9.90
N ILE A 203 -0.30 17.17 10.65
CA ILE A 203 -0.80 16.81 11.98
C ILE A 203 -1.69 15.56 11.94
N ARG A 204 -2.61 15.48 10.97
CA ARG A 204 -3.51 14.32 10.83
C ARG A 204 -2.73 13.03 10.62
N LEU A 205 -1.75 13.06 9.71
CA LEU A 205 -0.88 11.92 9.41
C LEU A 205 0.01 11.56 10.61
N ALA A 206 0.60 12.55 11.27
CA ALA A 206 1.41 12.34 12.47
C ALA A 206 0.60 11.70 13.61
N LYS A 207 -0.64 12.14 13.85
CA LYS A 207 -1.55 11.49 14.80
C LYS A 207 -1.86 10.05 14.42
N LYS A 208 -2.05 9.78 13.11
CA LYS A 208 -2.23 8.42 12.60
C LYS A 208 -1.00 7.56 12.88
N CYS A 209 0.21 8.06 12.63
CA CYS A 209 1.46 7.35 12.94
C CYS A 209 1.56 7.00 14.43
N LEU A 210 1.30 7.96 15.33
CA LEU A 210 1.29 7.73 16.79
C LEU A 210 0.30 6.62 17.19
N SER A 211 -0.90 6.64 16.61
CA SER A 211 -1.92 5.61 16.88
C SER A 211 -1.45 4.23 16.42
N LEU A 212 -0.85 4.14 15.25
CA LEU A 212 -0.32 2.89 14.70
C LEU A 212 0.88 2.39 15.51
N TYR A 213 1.84 3.24 15.85
CA TYR A 213 2.97 2.88 16.69
C TYR A 213 2.51 2.35 18.06
N LYS A 214 1.55 3.02 18.69
CA LYS A 214 0.97 2.55 19.95
C LYS A 214 0.27 1.20 19.80
N TYR A 215 -0.49 1.03 18.74
CA TYR A 215 -1.23 -0.19 18.46
C TYR A 215 -0.29 -1.40 18.26
N TYR A 216 0.79 -1.21 17.48
CA TYR A 216 1.78 -2.25 17.19
C TYR A 216 2.92 -2.32 18.23
N LYS A 217 2.86 -1.54 19.31
CA LYS A 217 3.84 -1.49 20.42
C LYS A 217 5.26 -1.09 19.96
N PHE A 218 5.38 -0.28 18.94
CA PHE A 218 6.64 0.33 18.50
C PHE A 218 6.94 1.59 19.33
N THR A 219 7.31 1.41 20.58
CA THR A 219 7.43 2.52 21.55
C THR A 219 8.58 3.47 21.24
N LYS A 220 9.72 2.95 20.78
CA LYS A 220 10.88 3.77 20.39
C LYS A 220 10.58 4.58 19.13
N GLU A 221 10.00 3.93 18.12
CA GLU A 221 9.66 4.55 16.85
C GLU A 221 8.56 5.60 16.99
N SER A 222 7.72 5.51 18.01
CA SER A 222 6.68 6.53 18.24
C SER A 222 7.24 7.93 18.53
N ALA A 223 8.50 8.02 18.94
CA ALA A 223 9.15 9.31 19.14
C ALA A 223 9.62 9.95 17.82
N THR A 224 9.89 9.19 16.75
CA THR A 224 10.45 9.71 15.49
C THR A 224 9.53 10.70 14.78
N ILE A 225 8.22 10.61 14.99
CA ILE A 225 7.22 11.52 14.41
C ILE A 225 7.01 12.82 15.21
N LEU A 226 7.53 12.91 16.44
CA LEU A 226 7.34 14.08 17.30
C LEU A 226 7.84 15.40 16.68
N PRO A 227 8.94 15.43 15.90
CA PRO A 227 9.39 16.67 15.25
C PRO A 227 8.31 17.37 14.43
N VAL A 228 7.37 16.65 13.80
CA VAL A 228 6.26 17.27 13.07
C VAL A 228 5.45 18.18 13.98
N PHE A 229 5.11 17.71 15.19
CA PHE A 229 4.37 18.51 16.17
C PHE A 229 5.25 19.63 16.74
N ILE A 230 6.53 19.36 16.99
CA ILE A 230 7.50 20.34 17.51
C ILE A 230 7.58 21.54 16.56
N TYR A 231 7.77 21.33 15.25
CA TYR A 231 7.78 22.43 14.27
C TYR A 231 6.48 23.21 14.26
N VAL A 232 5.33 22.52 14.35
CA VAL A 232 4.02 23.17 14.38
C VAL A 232 3.85 24.02 15.64
N TYR A 233 4.22 23.52 16.81
CA TYR A 233 4.09 24.29 18.07
C TYR A 233 5.05 25.48 18.11
N ILE A 234 6.28 25.31 17.63
CA ILE A 234 7.23 26.45 17.49
C ILE A 234 6.64 27.51 16.56
N GLY A 235 6.12 27.12 15.38
CA GLY A 235 5.50 28.05 14.43
C GLY A 235 4.25 28.76 14.96
N ARG A 236 3.59 28.18 15.98
CA ARG A 236 2.43 28.78 16.70
C ARG A 236 2.83 29.52 17.97
N HIS A 237 4.12 29.67 18.25
CA HIS A 237 4.65 30.26 19.49
C HIS A 237 4.19 29.55 20.79
N GLN A 238 3.85 28.26 20.69
CA GLN A 238 3.43 27.41 21.82
C GLN A 238 4.64 26.68 22.39
N PHE A 239 5.58 27.44 22.96
CA PHE A 239 6.91 26.95 23.33
C PHE A 239 6.89 25.93 24.48
N ASP A 240 5.93 26.01 25.40
CA ASP A 240 5.80 25.02 26.50
C ASP A 240 5.45 23.64 25.95
N HIS A 241 4.51 23.56 25.01
CA HIS A 241 4.20 22.31 24.33
C HIS A 241 5.34 21.79 23.47
N ALA A 242 6.06 22.70 22.77
CA ALA A 242 7.24 22.33 22.01
C ALA A 242 8.33 21.76 22.93
N HIS A 243 8.57 22.38 24.11
CA HIS A 243 9.53 21.93 25.09
C HIS A 243 9.25 20.50 25.56
N GLU A 244 8.03 20.22 25.99
CA GLU A 244 7.63 18.88 26.43
C GLU A 244 7.91 17.81 25.36
N LEU A 245 7.63 18.12 24.10
CA LEU A 245 7.89 17.18 23.01
C LEU A 245 9.36 17.07 22.64
N ILE A 246 10.13 18.14 22.74
CA ILE A 246 11.59 18.13 22.56
C ILE A 246 12.23 17.21 23.59
N GLU A 247 11.88 17.34 24.87
CA GLU A 247 12.36 16.45 25.94
C GLU A 247 11.99 14.98 25.68
N LYS A 248 10.75 14.72 25.29
CA LYS A 248 10.31 13.36 24.92
C LYS A 248 11.10 12.82 23.71
N TYR A 249 11.38 13.65 22.72
CA TYR A 249 12.13 13.26 21.55
C TYR A 249 13.59 12.93 21.90
N ILE A 250 14.24 13.78 22.68
CA ILE A 250 15.62 13.57 23.14
C ILE A 250 15.74 12.25 23.90
N ASN A 251 14.85 12.01 24.85
CA ASN A 251 14.92 10.87 25.76
C ASN A 251 14.51 9.54 25.11
N ASN A 252 13.55 9.54 24.15
CA ASN A 252 12.90 8.32 23.70
C ASN A 252 13.19 7.93 22.26
N SER A 253 13.66 8.85 21.40
CA SER A 253 13.88 8.56 19.98
C SER A 253 15.10 7.67 19.72
N GLY A 254 16.07 7.69 20.62
CA GLY A 254 17.35 7.02 20.41
C GLY A 254 18.24 7.70 19.33
N VAL A 255 17.86 8.91 18.89
CA VAL A 255 18.57 9.71 17.87
C VAL A 255 19.78 10.43 18.46
N PHE A 256 19.82 10.62 19.78
CA PHE A 256 20.89 11.31 20.47
C PHE A 256 21.95 10.33 20.98
N ASN A 257 23.20 10.71 20.86
CA ASN A 257 24.34 10.02 21.46
C ASN A 257 24.44 10.36 22.95
N SER A 258 25.28 9.62 23.69
CA SER A 258 25.53 9.86 25.11
C SER A 258 26.16 11.24 25.42
N ASP A 259 26.83 11.85 24.48
CA ASP A 259 27.40 13.19 24.55
C ASP A 259 26.41 14.30 24.12
N SER A 260 25.16 13.98 23.97
CA SER A 260 24.09 14.89 23.49
C SER A 260 24.28 15.41 22.06
N THR A 261 25.13 14.79 21.25
CA THR A 261 25.15 15.03 19.81
C THR A 261 24.06 14.24 19.11
N ILE A 262 23.65 14.71 17.95
CA ILE A 262 22.66 14.01 17.12
C ILE A 262 23.39 13.00 16.22
N LYS A 263 22.83 11.80 16.10
CA LYS A 263 23.35 10.75 15.21
C LYS A 263 23.32 11.20 13.76
N THR A 264 24.28 10.71 12.99
CA THR A 264 24.37 10.93 11.54
C THR A 264 23.06 10.59 10.84
N GLY A 265 22.58 11.51 10.00
CA GLY A 265 21.31 11.41 9.28
C GLY A 265 20.10 12.05 9.98
N TYR A 266 20.27 12.53 11.22
CA TYR A 266 19.20 13.22 11.98
C TYR A 266 19.57 14.67 12.36
N GLU A 267 20.70 15.17 11.90
CA GLU A 267 21.27 16.46 12.29
C GLU A 267 20.37 17.64 11.91
N HIS A 268 19.47 17.46 10.93
CA HIS A 268 18.47 18.47 10.57
C HIS A 268 17.62 18.92 11.78
N PHE A 269 17.49 18.08 12.82
CA PHE A 269 16.77 18.45 14.04
C PHE A 269 17.42 19.61 14.81
N TYR A 270 18.72 19.91 14.58
CA TYR A 270 19.35 21.13 15.11
C TYR A 270 18.61 22.40 14.68
N LYS A 271 17.94 22.40 13.51
CA LYS A 271 17.08 23.51 13.09
C LYS A 271 15.92 23.74 14.07
N ALA A 272 15.22 22.67 14.46
CA ALA A 272 14.11 22.79 15.42
C ALA A 272 14.58 23.32 16.78
N LEU A 273 15.76 22.85 17.26
CA LEU A 273 16.36 23.35 18.50
C LEU A 273 16.74 24.83 18.37
N GLY A 274 17.38 25.23 17.27
CA GLY A 274 17.70 26.62 16.98
C GLY A 274 16.46 27.53 16.99
N MET A 275 15.40 27.11 16.30
CA MET A 275 14.13 27.83 16.26
C MET A 275 13.47 27.93 17.65
N TYR A 276 13.46 26.83 18.40
CA TYR A 276 12.90 26.79 19.74
C TYR A 276 13.61 27.76 20.69
N TYR A 277 14.96 27.67 20.77
CA TYR A 277 15.76 28.53 21.63
C TYR A 277 15.70 30.01 21.20
N SER A 278 15.65 30.29 19.90
CA SER A 278 15.41 31.64 19.38
C SER A 278 14.02 32.18 19.81
N GLY A 279 13.01 31.31 19.80
CA GLY A 279 11.65 31.65 20.20
C GLY A 279 11.50 32.01 21.67
N ILE A 280 12.19 31.30 22.55
CA ILE A 280 12.21 31.55 24.02
C ILE A 280 13.31 32.57 24.44
N ASN A 281 13.87 33.29 23.48
CA ASN A 281 14.89 34.33 23.68
C ASN A 281 16.22 33.86 24.33
N LYS A 282 16.54 32.55 24.24
CA LYS A 282 17.83 31.99 24.63
C LYS A 282 18.79 32.02 23.42
N LEU A 283 19.27 33.23 23.07
CA LEU A 283 19.90 33.50 21.79
C LEU A 283 21.28 32.83 21.66
N ASP A 284 22.01 32.65 22.75
CA ASP A 284 23.29 31.90 22.74
C ASP A 284 23.09 30.43 22.40
N SER A 285 22.09 29.80 22.99
CA SER A 285 21.75 28.41 22.68
C SER A 285 21.30 28.26 21.23
N ALA A 286 20.47 29.18 20.73
CA ALA A 286 20.07 29.20 19.34
C ALA A 286 21.23 29.29 18.38
N ASN A 287 22.21 30.17 18.68
CA ASN A 287 23.46 30.31 17.90
C ASN A 287 24.26 28.99 17.84
N ILE A 288 24.41 28.30 18.99
CA ILE A 288 25.09 27.02 19.05
C ILE A 288 24.45 25.99 18.13
N PHE A 289 23.11 25.86 18.17
CA PHE A 289 22.41 24.88 17.36
C PHE A 289 22.42 25.21 15.87
N TYR A 290 22.25 26.47 15.48
CA TYR A 290 22.38 26.86 14.07
C TYR A 290 23.83 26.65 13.54
N ARG A 291 24.86 26.83 14.36
CA ARG A 291 26.22 26.49 13.95
C ARG A 291 26.45 24.99 13.83
N LYS A 292 25.86 24.17 14.71
CA LYS A 292 25.87 22.71 14.56
C LYS A 292 25.18 22.28 13.28
N LEU A 293 24.09 22.94 12.92
CA LEU A 293 23.35 22.70 11.67
C LEU A 293 24.23 23.03 10.44
N ASP A 294 24.95 24.17 10.50
CA ASP A 294 25.90 24.57 9.45
C ASP A 294 27.05 23.55 9.30
N THR A 295 27.67 23.13 10.42
CA THR A 295 28.72 22.11 10.42
C THR A 295 28.22 20.76 9.86
N ALA A 296 26.94 20.44 10.01
CA ALA A 296 26.31 19.24 9.48
C ALA A 296 25.97 19.35 7.97
N GLY A 297 26.29 20.49 7.32
CA GLY A 297 26.07 20.67 5.87
C GLY A 297 24.73 21.28 5.47
N TYR A 298 23.86 21.63 6.43
CA TYR A 298 22.57 22.30 6.16
C TYR A 298 22.74 23.83 6.13
N HIS A 299 23.56 24.30 5.19
CA HIS A 299 24.04 25.69 5.15
C HIS A 299 22.89 26.70 4.97
N LEU A 300 21.97 26.44 4.06
CA LEU A 300 20.87 27.37 3.76
C LEU A 300 19.98 27.61 4.98
N GLU A 301 19.57 26.55 5.66
CA GLU A 301 18.73 26.63 6.85
C GLU A 301 19.49 27.24 8.03
N ALA A 302 20.77 26.92 8.16
CA ALA A 302 21.62 27.45 9.21
C ALA A 302 21.83 28.96 9.04
N TYR A 303 22.17 29.41 7.83
CA TYR A 303 22.39 30.86 7.56
C TYR A 303 21.06 31.65 7.67
N SER A 304 19.95 31.08 7.23
CA SER A 304 18.64 31.69 7.44
C SER A 304 18.31 31.87 8.93
N GLY A 305 18.54 30.86 9.74
CA GLY A 305 18.35 30.93 11.20
C GLY A 305 19.31 31.90 11.89
N LEU A 306 20.59 31.94 11.49
CA LEU A 306 21.57 32.86 12.02
C LEU A 306 21.30 34.32 11.61
N MET A 307 20.81 34.56 10.40
CA MET A 307 20.36 35.86 9.94
C MET A 307 19.20 36.39 10.81
N GLU A 308 18.18 35.57 11.04
CA GLU A 308 17.06 35.95 11.92
C GLU A 308 17.56 36.20 13.36
N LEU A 309 18.44 35.33 13.87
CA LEU A 309 19.03 35.48 15.20
C LEU A 309 19.78 36.80 15.37
N TYR A 310 20.68 37.11 14.45
CA TYR A 310 21.49 38.35 14.56
C TYR A 310 20.68 39.61 14.27
N SER A 311 19.57 39.51 13.52
CA SER A 311 18.56 40.57 13.44
C SER A 311 17.93 40.83 14.80
N LYS A 312 17.56 39.83 15.57
CA LYS A 312 17.01 39.96 16.94
C LYS A 312 18.04 40.53 17.92
N ILE A 313 19.31 40.13 17.79
CA ILE A 313 20.43 40.67 18.63
C ILE A 313 20.76 42.12 18.29
N GLY A 314 20.43 42.58 17.10
CA GLY A 314 20.81 43.91 16.61
C GLY A 314 22.30 43.98 16.16
N ASN A 315 22.95 42.84 15.92
CA ASN A 315 24.35 42.81 15.44
C ASN A 315 24.38 42.94 13.91
N ILE A 316 24.56 44.15 13.44
CA ILE A 316 24.50 44.51 12.01
C ILE A 316 25.59 43.79 11.20
N ASP A 317 26.81 43.67 11.72
CA ASP A 317 27.94 43.05 11.00
C ASP A 317 27.68 41.55 10.77
N SER A 318 27.23 40.85 11.81
CA SER A 318 26.87 39.45 11.70
C SER A 318 25.63 39.23 10.82
N LEU A 319 24.63 40.10 10.93
CA LEU A 319 23.44 40.07 10.06
C LEU A 319 23.86 40.23 8.60
N ALA A 320 24.69 41.23 8.27
CA ALA A 320 25.17 41.44 6.89
C ALA A 320 25.98 40.25 6.38
N LYS A 321 26.84 39.65 7.23
CA LYS A 321 27.60 38.46 6.91
C LYS A 321 26.69 37.29 6.53
N TYR A 322 25.75 36.95 7.40
CA TYR A 322 24.88 35.77 7.18
C TYR A 322 23.82 36.01 6.10
N SER A 323 23.39 37.28 5.90
CA SER A 323 22.54 37.64 4.74
C SER A 323 23.24 37.38 3.41
N ARG A 324 24.53 37.73 3.32
CA ARG A 324 25.35 37.45 2.13
C ARG A 324 25.56 35.95 1.94
N LEU A 325 25.96 35.22 2.98
CA LEU A 325 26.15 33.78 2.91
C LEU A 325 24.88 33.05 2.54
N ASN A 326 23.73 33.46 3.09
CA ASN A 326 22.44 32.90 2.76
C ASN A 326 22.06 33.16 1.29
N ALA A 327 22.32 34.36 0.78
CA ALA A 327 22.07 34.70 -0.63
C ALA A 327 22.95 33.90 -1.59
N GLU A 328 24.25 33.76 -1.26
CA GLU A 328 25.23 32.96 -2.02
C GLU A 328 24.81 31.47 -2.05
N GLU A 329 24.42 30.91 -0.90
CA GLU A 329 24.01 29.52 -0.80
C GLU A 329 22.67 29.27 -1.50
N TYR A 330 21.73 30.21 -1.36
CA TYR A 330 20.46 30.16 -2.10
C TYR A 330 20.67 30.16 -3.62
N ALA A 331 21.54 31.05 -4.11
CA ALA A 331 21.87 31.11 -5.54
C ALA A 331 22.54 29.82 -6.02
N ARG A 332 23.46 29.24 -5.21
CA ARG A 332 24.12 27.95 -5.50
C ARG A 332 23.10 26.81 -5.54
N THR A 333 22.24 26.74 -4.54
CA THR A 333 21.15 25.73 -4.46
C THR A 333 20.22 25.85 -5.66
N LEU A 334 19.81 27.08 -6.01
CA LEU A 334 18.92 27.32 -7.16
C LEU A 334 19.59 26.88 -8.48
N GLN A 335 20.88 27.20 -8.66
CA GLN A 335 21.64 26.78 -9.84
C GLN A 335 21.74 25.25 -9.93
N GLN A 336 21.99 24.56 -8.82
CA GLN A 336 22.00 23.09 -8.78
C GLN A 336 20.62 22.50 -9.10
N LEU A 337 19.55 23.07 -8.54
CA LEU A 337 18.18 22.64 -8.83
C LEU A 337 17.82 22.82 -10.30
N GLN A 338 18.21 23.93 -10.92
CA GLN A 338 17.98 24.17 -12.35
C GLN A 338 18.80 23.20 -13.23
N ALA A 339 20.06 22.97 -12.90
CA ALA A 339 20.90 21.98 -13.60
C ALA A 339 20.32 20.57 -13.48
N ASN A 340 19.91 20.19 -12.28
CA ASN A 340 19.27 18.89 -12.01
C ASN A 340 17.94 18.75 -12.75
N ALA A 341 17.10 19.78 -12.78
CA ALA A 341 15.84 19.79 -13.50
C ALA A 341 16.04 19.61 -15.01
N THR A 342 17.07 20.26 -15.58
CA THR A 342 17.42 20.12 -16.99
C THR A 342 17.90 18.71 -17.33
N MET A 343 18.78 18.14 -16.49
CA MET A 343 19.23 16.75 -16.65
C MET A 343 18.08 15.74 -16.45
N GLN A 344 17.19 16.00 -15.51
CA GLN A 344 16.02 15.16 -15.25
C GLN A 344 15.00 15.25 -16.40
N ALA A 345 14.85 16.41 -17.02
CA ALA A 345 14.01 16.57 -18.21
C ALA A 345 14.60 15.78 -19.40
N ALA A 346 15.92 15.84 -19.61
CA ALA A 346 16.61 15.07 -20.65
C ALA A 346 16.49 13.54 -20.39
N ALA A 347 16.76 13.10 -19.18
CA ALA A 347 16.62 11.70 -18.78
C ALA A 347 15.16 11.21 -18.89
N THR A 348 14.19 12.09 -18.60
CA THR A 348 12.77 11.79 -18.76
C THR A 348 12.40 11.67 -20.24
N PHE A 349 13.00 12.49 -21.10
CA PHE A 349 12.81 12.40 -22.55
C PHE A 349 13.35 11.08 -23.12
N ASP A 350 14.55 10.68 -22.73
CA ASP A 350 15.14 9.40 -23.14
C ASP A 350 14.38 8.21 -22.56
N TYR A 351 13.93 8.30 -21.32
CA TYR A 351 13.04 7.30 -20.71
C TYR A 351 11.71 7.19 -21.45
N ASN A 352 11.07 8.30 -21.79
CA ASN A 352 9.81 8.29 -22.54
C ASN A 352 10.00 7.72 -23.95
N ARG A 353 11.16 7.97 -24.58
CA ARG A 353 11.53 7.35 -25.85
C ARG A 353 11.70 5.84 -25.73
N PHE A 354 12.35 5.37 -24.65
CA PHE A 354 12.51 3.95 -24.35
C PHE A 354 11.17 3.29 -24.02
N VAL A 355 10.35 3.92 -23.15
CA VAL A 355 8.99 3.46 -22.83
C VAL A 355 8.14 3.37 -24.09
N LYS A 356 8.26 4.34 -25.01
CA LYS A 356 7.54 4.30 -26.28
C LYS A 356 7.95 3.11 -27.16
N ILE A 357 9.24 2.73 -27.15
CA ILE A 357 9.73 1.54 -27.87
C ILE A 357 9.21 0.26 -27.21
N VAL A 358 9.17 0.20 -25.89
CA VAL A 358 8.60 -0.94 -25.13
C VAL A 358 7.09 -1.01 -25.34
N ASP A 359 6.39 0.12 -25.26
CA ASP A 359 4.94 0.26 -25.50
C ASP A 359 4.54 -0.15 -26.92
N ASP A 360 5.37 0.17 -27.92
CA ASP A 360 5.15 -0.26 -29.30
C ASP A 360 5.32 -1.79 -29.48
N ASN A 361 6.19 -2.43 -28.69
CA ASN A 361 6.31 -3.88 -28.65
C ASN A 361 5.14 -4.55 -27.91
N ASP A 362 4.71 -3.97 -26.79
CA ASP A 362 3.53 -4.44 -26.05
C ASP A 362 2.24 -4.27 -26.86
N ARG A 363 2.10 -3.16 -27.60
CA ARG A 363 1.00 -2.96 -28.56
C ARG A 363 1.02 -3.95 -29.74
N ARG A 364 2.18 -4.54 -30.08
CA ARG A 364 2.23 -5.64 -31.05
C ARG A 364 1.73 -6.94 -30.42
N ALA A 365 2.07 -7.20 -29.18
CA ALA A 365 1.56 -8.34 -28.42
C ALA A 365 0.05 -8.20 -28.16
N GLU A 366 -0.41 -7.01 -27.76
CA GLU A 366 -1.84 -6.71 -27.60
C GLU A 366 -2.61 -6.87 -28.91
N ARG A 367 -2.07 -6.40 -30.05
CA ARG A 367 -2.71 -6.62 -31.34
C ARG A 367 -2.85 -8.09 -31.69
N MET A 368 -1.87 -8.93 -31.38
CA MET A 368 -1.99 -10.38 -31.53
C MET A 368 -3.07 -10.97 -30.62
N ILE A 369 -3.14 -10.50 -29.36
CA ILE A 369 -4.19 -10.91 -28.41
C ILE A 369 -5.57 -10.49 -28.94
N TRP A 370 -5.72 -9.25 -29.44
CA TRP A 370 -6.97 -8.78 -30.03
C TRP A 370 -7.38 -9.57 -31.29
N CYS A 371 -6.42 -9.96 -32.13
CA CYS A 371 -6.67 -10.88 -33.25
C CYS A 371 -7.17 -12.25 -32.77
N PHE A 372 -6.59 -12.78 -31.70
CA PHE A 372 -7.04 -14.05 -31.10
C PHE A 372 -8.43 -13.91 -30.48
N CYS A 373 -8.67 -12.83 -29.74
CA CYS A 373 -9.98 -12.54 -29.14
C CYS A 373 -11.06 -12.34 -30.21
N SER A 374 -10.73 -11.66 -31.34
CA SER A 374 -11.67 -11.50 -32.44
C SER A 374 -12.03 -12.83 -33.10
N LEU A 375 -11.06 -13.74 -33.23
CA LEU A 375 -11.30 -15.09 -33.74
C LEU A 375 -12.24 -15.88 -32.81
N ILE A 376 -12.01 -15.81 -31.51
CA ILE A 376 -12.89 -16.42 -30.50
C ILE A 376 -14.28 -15.81 -30.55
N LEU A 377 -14.38 -14.49 -30.73
CA LEU A 377 -15.66 -13.78 -30.85
C LEU A 377 -16.45 -14.25 -32.09
N VAL A 378 -15.78 -14.44 -33.22
CA VAL A 378 -16.40 -14.98 -34.45
C VAL A 378 -16.94 -16.39 -34.19
N VAL A 379 -16.16 -17.27 -33.54
CA VAL A 379 -16.62 -18.62 -33.19
C VAL A 379 -17.82 -18.56 -32.23
N PHE A 380 -17.77 -17.64 -31.25
CA PHE A 380 -18.87 -17.41 -30.31
C PHE A 380 -20.14 -16.91 -31.01
N VAL A 381 -19.99 -15.95 -31.95
CA VAL A 381 -21.13 -15.44 -32.74
C VAL A 381 -21.75 -16.55 -33.60
N ILE A 382 -20.92 -17.40 -34.22
CA ILE A 382 -21.42 -18.58 -34.96
C ILE A 382 -22.17 -19.51 -34.00
N GLY A 383 -21.66 -19.75 -32.82
CA GLY A 383 -22.32 -20.53 -31.77
C GLY A 383 -23.69 -19.94 -31.34
N LEU A 384 -23.73 -18.60 -31.20
CA LEU A 384 -24.96 -17.87 -30.87
C LEU A 384 -26.00 -17.94 -32.02
N ILE A 385 -25.55 -17.88 -33.26
CA ILE A 385 -26.45 -18.02 -34.43
C ILE A 385 -27.08 -19.42 -34.44
N ILE A 386 -26.27 -20.47 -34.21
CA ILE A 386 -26.76 -21.84 -34.12
C ILE A 386 -27.71 -21.99 -32.92
N TYR A 387 -27.33 -21.43 -31.76
CA TYR A 387 -28.20 -21.43 -30.57
C TYR A 387 -29.52 -20.69 -30.81
N LYS A 388 -29.46 -19.50 -31.45
CA LYS A 388 -30.66 -18.71 -31.78
C LYS A 388 -31.56 -19.45 -32.75
N ARG A 389 -30.99 -20.15 -33.72
CA ARG A 389 -31.72 -20.98 -34.68
C ARG A 389 -32.46 -22.13 -33.98
N ASN A 390 -31.78 -22.82 -33.08
CA ASN A 390 -32.37 -23.88 -32.29
C ASN A 390 -33.44 -23.35 -31.31
N ARG A 391 -33.20 -22.19 -30.69
CA ARG A 391 -34.14 -21.53 -29.80
C ARG A 391 -35.40 -21.02 -30.53
N MET A 392 -35.24 -20.54 -31.77
CA MET A 392 -36.38 -20.12 -32.58
C MET A 392 -37.28 -21.30 -33.00
N GLN A 393 -36.71 -22.48 -33.21
CA GLN A 393 -37.51 -23.71 -33.38
C GLN A 393 -38.26 -24.05 -32.09
N HIS A 394 -37.58 -24.03 -30.96
CA HIS A 394 -38.24 -24.28 -29.64
C HIS A 394 -39.35 -23.26 -29.32
N LEU A 395 -39.13 -21.96 -29.67
CA LEU A 395 -40.16 -20.93 -29.45
C LEU A 395 -41.40 -21.13 -30.33
N LYS A 396 -41.24 -21.63 -31.55
CA LYS A 396 -42.40 -22.00 -32.40
C LYS A 396 -43.20 -23.13 -31.79
N ASP A 397 -42.51 -24.14 -31.22
CA ASP A 397 -43.18 -25.27 -30.57
C ASP A 397 -43.92 -24.82 -29.28
N VAL A 398 -43.30 -23.87 -28.51
CA VAL A 398 -43.93 -23.29 -27.31
C VAL A 398 -45.10 -22.37 -27.67
N GLN A 399 -45.03 -21.58 -28.76
CA GLN A 399 -46.14 -20.75 -29.22
C GLN A 399 -47.32 -21.57 -29.66
N GLU A 400 -47.09 -22.71 -30.31
CA GLU A 400 -48.16 -23.64 -30.65
C GLU A 400 -48.82 -24.24 -29.40
N LEU A 401 -48.04 -24.51 -28.36
CA LEU A 401 -48.51 -25.00 -27.07
C LEU A 401 -49.30 -23.93 -26.28
N THR A 402 -48.85 -22.66 -26.30
CA THR A 402 -49.56 -21.54 -25.65
C THR A 402 -50.88 -21.24 -26.34
N LEU A 403 -50.93 -21.29 -27.66
CA LEU A 403 -52.19 -21.11 -28.40
C LEU A 403 -53.22 -22.20 -28.07
N LYS A 404 -52.75 -23.44 -27.86
CA LYS A 404 -53.60 -24.54 -27.40
C LYS A 404 -54.06 -24.32 -25.95
N ASN A 405 -53.19 -23.79 -25.07
CA ASN A 405 -53.58 -23.48 -23.70
C ASN A 405 -54.52 -22.27 -23.59
N GLU A 406 -54.33 -21.22 -24.42
CA GLU A 406 -55.27 -20.09 -24.44
C GLU A 406 -56.66 -20.52 -24.88
N LYS A 407 -56.78 -21.39 -25.89
CA LYS A 407 -58.04 -21.96 -26.28
C LYS A 407 -58.68 -22.81 -25.17
N TYR A 408 -57.85 -23.54 -24.43
CA TYR A 408 -58.32 -24.32 -23.27
C TYR A 408 -58.86 -23.41 -22.16
N MET A 409 -58.14 -22.33 -21.84
CA MET A 409 -58.55 -21.33 -20.83
C MET A 409 -59.82 -20.57 -21.25
N GLN A 410 -59.92 -20.19 -22.52
CA GLN A 410 -61.17 -19.56 -23.04
C GLN A 410 -62.39 -20.50 -22.90
N THR A 411 -62.22 -21.78 -23.16
CA THR A 411 -63.30 -22.77 -22.97
C THR A 411 -63.59 -22.99 -21.49
N CYS A 412 -62.60 -22.99 -20.61
CA CYS A 412 -62.81 -23.06 -19.16
C CYS A 412 -63.57 -21.85 -18.61
N ASN A 413 -63.15 -20.63 -19.03
CA ASN A 413 -63.83 -19.39 -18.60
C ASN A 413 -65.27 -19.32 -19.11
N LEU A 414 -65.51 -19.77 -20.34
CA LEU A 414 -66.89 -19.84 -20.87
C LEU A 414 -67.74 -20.84 -20.09
N LEU A 415 -67.09 -21.94 -19.66
CA LEU A 415 -67.80 -22.99 -18.86
C LEU A 415 -68.04 -22.48 -17.42
N GLU A 416 -67.19 -21.65 -16.86
CA GLU A 416 -67.37 -21.05 -15.55
C GLU A 416 -68.44 -19.95 -15.57
N GLN A 417 -68.39 -19.06 -16.60
CA GLN A 417 -69.45 -18.06 -16.82
C GLN A 417 -70.86 -18.71 -17.02
N THR A 418 -70.93 -19.78 -17.79
CA THR A 418 -72.18 -20.51 -17.95
C THR A 418 -72.65 -21.22 -16.67
N LYS A 419 -71.69 -21.63 -15.80
CA LYS A 419 -72.03 -22.17 -14.47
C LYS A 419 -72.49 -21.06 -13.50
N GLU A 420 -71.93 -19.89 -13.54
CA GLU A 420 -72.31 -18.72 -12.72
C GLU A 420 -73.67 -18.19 -13.16
N GLU A 421 -73.93 -18.08 -14.47
CA GLU A 421 -75.27 -17.74 -14.99
C GLU A 421 -76.32 -18.76 -14.57
N LEU A 422 -76.00 -20.05 -14.54
CA LEU A 422 -76.89 -21.12 -14.08
C LEU A 422 -77.10 -21.06 -12.55
N HIS A 423 -76.14 -20.61 -11.79
CA HIS A 423 -76.19 -20.39 -10.32
C HIS A 423 -77.05 -19.16 -9.99
N LEU A 424 -76.86 -18.07 -10.75
CA LEU A 424 -77.67 -16.85 -10.61
C LEU A 424 -79.12 -17.00 -10.98
N LEU A 425 -79.43 -17.93 -11.89
CA LEU A 425 -80.79 -18.33 -12.21
C LEU A 425 -81.40 -19.21 -11.13
N LYS A 426 -80.59 -19.80 -10.23
CA LYS A 426 -81.08 -20.68 -9.14
C LYS A 426 -81.23 -19.98 -7.79
N GLU A 427 -80.58 -18.86 -7.54
CA GLU A 427 -80.66 -18.15 -6.26
C GLU A 427 -80.83 -16.64 -6.50
N GLY A 428 -81.97 -16.15 -6.28
CA GLY A 428 -82.23 -14.73 -6.22
C GLY A 428 -81.65 -14.11 -4.97
N CYS A 429 -80.89 -13.03 -5.14
CA CYS A 429 -80.48 -12.02 -4.16
C CYS A 429 -79.32 -12.31 -3.20
N MET A 430 -78.23 -11.52 -3.45
CA MET A 430 -77.16 -11.04 -2.52
C MET A 430 -76.10 -12.06 -1.99
N PRO A 431 -74.82 -11.91 -2.15
CA PRO A 431 -73.93 -10.74 -1.80
C PRO A 431 -72.74 -10.48 -2.74
N VAL A 432 -72.66 -9.34 -3.37
CA VAL A 432 -71.56 -9.00 -4.31
C VAL A 432 -70.50 -8.08 -3.66
N VAL A 433 -70.71 -7.54 -2.46
CA VAL A 433 -69.82 -6.46 -1.88
C VAL A 433 -68.58 -6.99 -1.16
N SER A 434 -68.64 -8.18 -0.54
CA SER A 434 -67.47 -8.66 0.27
C SER A 434 -66.26 -9.23 -0.55
N SER A 435 -66.50 -9.63 -1.80
CA SER A 435 -65.46 -10.19 -2.68
C SER A 435 -64.54 -9.14 -3.32
N LEU A 436 -65.04 -7.93 -3.53
CA LEU A 436 -64.27 -6.82 -4.13
C LEU A 436 -63.34 -6.16 -3.14
N GLU A 437 -63.67 -6.09 -1.85
CA GLU A 437 -62.79 -5.52 -0.80
C GLU A 437 -61.58 -6.42 -0.52
N SER A 438 -61.71 -7.74 -0.60
CA SER A 438 -60.59 -8.67 -0.44
C SER A 438 -59.53 -8.51 -1.55
N LYS A 439 -59.96 -8.26 -2.78
CA LYS A 439 -59.07 -8.15 -3.95
C LYS A 439 -58.30 -6.83 -4.02
N VAL A 440 -58.86 -5.77 -3.46
CA VAL A 440 -58.18 -4.45 -3.34
C VAL A 440 -57.02 -4.52 -2.32
N ASN A 441 -57.22 -5.21 -1.18
CA ASN A 441 -56.19 -5.40 -0.15
C ASN A 441 -55.03 -6.28 -0.63
N GLU A 442 -55.27 -7.24 -1.50
CA GLU A 442 -54.22 -8.09 -2.07
C GLU A 442 -53.30 -7.32 -3.03
N LEU A 443 -53.87 -6.44 -3.85
CA LEU A 443 -53.13 -5.60 -4.80
C LEU A 443 -52.33 -4.47 -4.12
N GLU A 444 -52.74 -3.96 -2.96
CA GLU A 444 -51.97 -2.98 -2.17
C GLU A 444 -50.74 -3.62 -1.51
N ASN A 445 -50.85 -4.84 -1.02
CA ASN A 445 -49.71 -5.59 -0.45
C ASN A 445 -48.66 -5.97 -1.51
N GLU A 446 -49.07 -6.27 -2.73
CA GLU A 446 -48.16 -6.58 -3.84
C GLU A 446 -47.37 -5.35 -4.31
N LYS A 447 -48.00 -4.19 -4.28
CA LYS A 447 -47.37 -2.90 -4.59
C LYS A 447 -46.25 -2.51 -3.57
N GLU A 448 -46.45 -2.78 -2.27
CA GLU A 448 -45.43 -2.53 -1.24
C GLU A 448 -44.25 -3.49 -1.34
N MET A 449 -44.45 -4.76 -1.71
CA MET A 449 -43.35 -5.71 -1.92
C MET A 449 -42.47 -5.36 -3.13
N LEU A 450 -43.03 -4.81 -4.19
CA LEU A 450 -42.29 -4.36 -5.37
C LEU A 450 -41.45 -3.11 -5.09
N LEU A 451 -41.87 -2.20 -4.21
CA LEU A 451 -41.14 -1.01 -3.81
C LEU A 451 -39.93 -1.32 -2.88
N ALA A 452 -39.99 -2.40 -2.10
CA ALA A 452 -38.89 -2.84 -1.23
C ALA A 452 -37.76 -3.52 -2.02
N SER A 453 -38.01 -4.04 -3.20
CA SER A 453 -37.00 -4.75 -4.01
C SER A 453 -36.05 -3.82 -4.76
N THR A 454 -36.42 -2.57 -5.02
CA THR A 454 -35.61 -1.61 -5.80
C THR A 454 -34.47 -0.94 -5.00
N LYS A 455 -34.57 -0.86 -3.65
CA LYS A 455 -33.49 -0.29 -2.80
C LYS A 455 -32.31 -1.22 -2.53
N ASN A 456 -32.42 -2.50 -2.84
CA ASN A 456 -31.39 -3.51 -2.54
C ASN A 456 -30.33 -3.72 -3.64
N VAL A 457 -30.48 -3.11 -4.82
CA VAL A 457 -29.60 -3.41 -5.98
C VAL A 457 -28.19 -2.84 -5.81
N ASP A 458 -28.05 -1.63 -5.27
CA ASP A 458 -26.73 -0.99 -5.10
C ASP A 458 -25.86 -1.67 -4.02
N VAL A 459 -26.49 -2.11 -2.93
CA VAL A 459 -25.81 -2.82 -1.83
C VAL A 459 -25.36 -4.22 -2.26
N VAL A 460 -26.15 -4.91 -3.06
CA VAL A 460 -25.83 -6.25 -3.59
C VAL A 460 -24.64 -6.18 -4.54
N THR A 461 -24.56 -5.14 -5.39
CA THR A 461 -23.45 -4.94 -6.33
C THR A 461 -22.15 -4.64 -5.59
N SER A 462 -22.17 -3.77 -4.58
CA SER A 462 -21.00 -3.44 -3.74
C SER A 462 -20.54 -4.63 -2.90
N MET A 463 -21.45 -5.44 -2.38
CA MET A 463 -21.11 -6.65 -1.64
C MET A 463 -20.50 -7.72 -2.56
N SER A 464 -20.98 -7.86 -3.79
CA SER A 464 -20.42 -8.75 -4.80
C SER A 464 -18.99 -8.33 -5.18
N ALA A 465 -18.71 -7.04 -5.28
CA ALA A 465 -17.39 -6.51 -5.59
C ALA A 465 -16.36 -6.88 -4.52
N ILE A 466 -16.70 -6.76 -3.23
CA ILE A 466 -15.74 -7.14 -2.17
C ILE A 466 -15.57 -8.65 -2.07
N MET A 467 -16.64 -9.44 -2.26
CA MET A 467 -16.58 -10.92 -2.22
C MET A 467 -15.78 -11.51 -3.39
N SER A 468 -15.67 -10.83 -4.52
CA SER A 468 -14.84 -11.24 -5.66
C SER A 468 -13.37 -10.86 -5.52
N SER A 469 -13.02 -10.01 -4.54
CA SER A 469 -11.65 -9.51 -4.35
C SER A 469 -10.68 -10.61 -3.88
N ASP A 470 -9.41 -10.44 -4.23
CA ASP A 470 -8.35 -11.39 -3.87
C ASP A 470 -8.12 -11.46 -2.35
N VAL A 471 -8.34 -10.34 -1.65
CA VAL A 471 -8.23 -10.29 -0.19
C VAL A 471 -9.34 -11.11 0.48
N TYR A 472 -10.58 -10.99 0.01
CA TYR A 472 -11.68 -11.80 0.53
C TYR A 472 -11.45 -13.30 0.26
N LYS A 473 -11.05 -13.66 -0.95
CA LYS A 473 -10.71 -15.05 -1.33
C LYS A 473 -9.58 -15.62 -0.48
N LEU A 474 -8.56 -14.81 -0.17
CA LEU A 474 -7.46 -15.19 0.71
C LEU A 474 -7.96 -15.52 2.13
N PHE A 475 -8.85 -14.69 2.70
CA PHE A 475 -9.43 -14.96 4.00
C PHE A 475 -10.32 -16.22 3.97
N LYS A 476 -11.13 -16.40 2.93
CA LYS A 476 -11.92 -17.63 2.74
C LYS A 476 -11.04 -18.87 2.57
N GLY A 477 -9.93 -18.79 1.84
CA GLY A 477 -8.98 -19.89 1.70
C GLY A 477 -8.37 -20.34 3.03
N LYS A 478 -8.15 -19.41 3.97
CA LYS A 478 -7.61 -19.71 5.31
C LYS A 478 -8.62 -20.39 6.25
N THR A 479 -9.89 -20.42 5.92
CA THR A 479 -10.92 -21.13 6.70
C THR A 479 -11.11 -22.59 6.28
N ASN A 480 -10.39 -23.06 5.25
CA ASN A 480 -10.47 -24.44 4.77
C ASN A 480 -9.78 -25.39 5.75
N PRO A 481 -10.48 -26.43 6.29
CA PRO A 481 -9.92 -27.37 7.25
C PRO A 481 -8.73 -28.20 6.71
N SER A 482 -8.60 -28.32 5.38
CA SER A 482 -7.53 -29.09 4.72
C SER A 482 -6.19 -28.34 4.64
N SER A 483 -6.15 -27.03 4.88
CA SER A 483 -4.92 -26.26 4.97
C SER A 483 -4.53 -26.12 6.44
N LYS A 484 -3.23 -26.29 6.78
CA LYS A 484 -2.73 -25.93 8.11
C LYS A 484 -3.19 -24.49 8.36
N ALA A 485 -4.09 -24.28 9.34
CA ALA A 485 -4.74 -23.01 9.61
C ALA A 485 -3.70 -21.96 10.01
N ILE A 486 -3.16 -21.24 9.04
CA ILE A 486 -2.24 -20.13 9.24
C ILE A 486 -3.10 -18.88 9.43
N MET A 487 -3.04 -18.32 10.62
CA MET A 487 -3.71 -17.05 10.97
C MET A 487 -3.38 -15.96 9.93
N PRO A 488 -4.33 -15.09 9.55
CA PRO A 488 -4.02 -13.95 8.72
C PRO A 488 -2.99 -13.04 9.39
N SER A 489 -1.95 -12.63 8.64
CA SER A 489 -0.97 -11.67 9.15
C SER A 489 -1.60 -10.30 9.38
N GLU A 490 -0.96 -9.47 10.22
CA GLU A 490 -1.42 -8.09 10.45
C GLU A 490 -1.55 -7.29 9.14
N ALA A 491 -0.62 -7.47 8.21
CA ALA A 491 -0.68 -6.85 6.89
C ALA A 491 -1.93 -7.28 6.10
N GLN A 492 -2.32 -8.55 6.18
CA GLN A 492 -3.53 -9.05 5.52
C GLN A 492 -4.80 -8.47 6.16
N TRP A 493 -4.82 -8.31 7.48
CA TRP A 493 -5.91 -7.64 8.18
C TRP A 493 -6.06 -6.18 7.73
N MET A 494 -4.94 -5.45 7.63
CA MET A 494 -4.95 -4.05 7.16
C MET A 494 -5.46 -3.93 5.72
N LEU A 495 -5.08 -4.85 4.83
CA LEU A 495 -5.58 -4.87 3.46
C LEU A 495 -7.11 -5.09 3.41
N LEU A 496 -7.65 -5.98 4.23
CA LEU A 496 -9.09 -6.21 4.31
C LEU A 496 -9.82 -4.98 4.86
N GLU A 497 -9.31 -4.39 5.92
CA GLU A 497 -9.86 -3.17 6.53
C GLU A 497 -9.86 -1.99 5.54
N GLU A 498 -8.79 -1.81 4.77
CA GLU A 498 -8.66 -0.77 3.75
C GLU A 498 -9.68 -0.95 2.62
N GLN A 499 -9.87 -2.18 2.17
CA GLN A 499 -10.83 -2.49 1.11
C GLN A 499 -12.27 -2.29 1.57
N VAL A 500 -12.59 -2.68 2.82
CA VAL A 500 -13.91 -2.42 3.42
C VAL A 500 -14.14 -0.92 3.60
N ARG A 501 -13.11 -0.16 4.00
CA ARG A 501 -13.17 1.29 4.12
C ARG A 501 -13.45 1.98 2.79
N TYR A 502 -12.84 1.48 1.72
CA TYR A 502 -13.00 2.05 0.38
C TYR A 502 -14.41 1.79 -0.18
N ILE A 503 -14.92 0.56 -0.06
CA ILE A 503 -16.21 0.15 -0.63
C ILE A 503 -17.39 0.58 0.25
N PHE A 504 -17.23 0.53 1.58
CA PHE A 504 -18.27 0.83 2.56
C PHE A 504 -17.82 1.88 3.60
N PRO A 505 -17.55 3.14 3.19
CA PRO A 505 -17.01 4.17 4.08
C PRO A 505 -17.92 4.49 5.27
N GLY A 506 -19.25 4.48 5.06
CA GLY A 506 -20.24 4.70 6.11
C GLY A 506 -20.19 3.63 7.20
N PHE A 507 -20.17 2.37 6.82
CA PHE A 507 -20.00 1.24 7.71
C PHE A 507 -18.65 1.31 8.45
N TYR A 508 -17.57 1.50 7.70
CA TYR A 508 -16.22 1.49 8.28
C TYR A 508 -16.01 2.62 9.29
N SER A 509 -16.56 3.82 9.05
CA SER A 509 -16.44 4.95 9.97
C SER A 509 -17.03 4.67 11.35
N LYS A 510 -18.09 3.88 11.43
CA LYS A 510 -18.75 3.48 12.68
C LYS A 510 -18.01 2.37 13.41
N VAL A 511 -17.44 1.44 12.67
CA VAL A 511 -16.74 0.25 13.22
C VAL A 511 -15.28 0.56 13.55
N ALA A 512 -14.65 1.54 12.89
CA ALA A 512 -13.27 1.94 13.12
C ALA A 512 -13.08 2.89 14.31
N ASP A 513 -14.14 3.32 14.97
CA ASP A 513 -14.04 4.18 16.16
C ASP A 513 -13.33 3.44 17.30
N ILE A 514 -12.05 3.78 17.50
CA ILE A 514 -11.13 3.13 18.47
C ILE A 514 -11.65 3.31 19.92
N ASN A 515 -12.42 4.37 20.16
CA ASN A 515 -12.97 4.63 21.50
C ASN A 515 -14.16 3.72 21.85
N LYS A 516 -14.80 3.13 20.83
CA LYS A 516 -15.98 2.26 21.01
C LYS A 516 -15.66 0.78 20.92
N LEU A 517 -14.85 0.36 19.92
CA LEU A 517 -14.57 -1.05 19.68
C LEU A 517 -13.09 -1.38 19.81
N SER A 518 -12.79 -2.47 20.51
CA SER A 518 -11.45 -3.06 20.54
C SER A 518 -11.08 -3.60 19.13
N CYS A 519 -9.79 -3.81 18.88
CA CYS A 519 -9.30 -4.40 17.64
C CYS A 519 -9.99 -5.73 17.31
N ARG A 520 -10.16 -6.61 18.29
CA ARG A 520 -10.85 -7.89 18.12
C ARG A 520 -12.32 -7.70 17.77
N GLU A 521 -13.02 -6.80 18.43
CA GLU A 521 -14.42 -6.49 18.13
C GLU A 521 -14.60 -5.91 16.73
N ARG A 522 -13.70 -5.03 16.29
CA ARG A 522 -13.70 -4.48 14.93
C ARG A 522 -13.53 -5.58 13.89
N ARG A 523 -12.55 -6.48 14.05
CA ARG A 523 -12.34 -7.61 13.13
C ARG A 523 -13.55 -8.55 13.08
N ILE A 524 -14.17 -8.84 14.23
CA ILE A 524 -15.40 -9.62 14.29
C ILE A 524 -16.55 -8.90 13.58
N SER A 525 -16.66 -7.58 13.72
CA SER A 525 -17.67 -6.78 13.01
C SER A 525 -17.51 -6.87 11.50
N ILE A 526 -16.28 -6.67 11.01
CA ILE A 526 -15.96 -6.75 9.58
C ILE A 526 -16.23 -8.14 9.03
N LEU A 527 -15.76 -9.19 9.67
CA LEU A 527 -16.01 -10.57 9.23
C LEU A 527 -17.50 -10.92 9.26
N THR A 528 -18.23 -10.49 10.30
CA THR A 528 -19.67 -10.71 10.40
C THR A 528 -20.42 -9.97 9.29
N PHE A 529 -20.04 -8.74 9.01
CA PHE A 529 -20.60 -7.94 7.92
C PHE A 529 -20.37 -8.59 6.54
N LEU A 530 -19.18 -9.14 6.32
CA LEU A 530 -18.78 -9.88 5.12
C LEU A 530 -19.34 -11.32 5.08
N SER A 531 -20.28 -11.65 5.96
CA SER A 531 -20.99 -12.95 5.99
C SER A 531 -20.09 -14.17 6.25
N PHE A 532 -19.00 -14.01 7.01
CA PHE A 532 -18.26 -15.16 7.55
C PHE A 532 -19.07 -15.83 8.68
N SER A 533 -19.14 -17.15 8.65
CA SER A 533 -19.79 -17.95 9.69
C SER A 533 -19.01 -17.87 11.03
N ASN A 534 -19.68 -18.20 12.13
CA ASN A 534 -19.00 -18.21 13.45
C ASN A 534 -17.80 -19.17 13.48
N SER A 535 -17.91 -20.33 12.83
CA SER A 535 -16.81 -21.30 12.70
C SER A 535 -15.61 -20.72 11.95
N GLU A 536 -15.84 -20.00 10.86
CA GLU A 536 -14.80 -19.33 10.09
C GLU A 536 -14.12 -18.22 10.90
N ILE A 537 -14.90 -17.42 11.63
CA ILE A 537 -14.39 -16.36 12.52
C ILE A 537 -13.50 -16.95 13.62
N ILE A 538 -13.89 -18.09 14.21
CA ILE A 538 -13.12 -18.81 15.21
C ILE A 538 -11.75 -19.24 14.65
N ILE A 539 -11.72 -19.77 13.42
CA ILE A 539 -10.50 -20.20 12.74
C ILE A 539 -9.59 -19.00 12.45
N LEU A 540 -10.13 -17.93 11.87
CA LEU A 540 -9.38 -16.74 11.45
C LEU A 540 -8.78 -15.97 12.62
N LEU A 541 -9.42 -15.98 13.78
CA LEU A 541 -8.99 -15.28 15.00
C LEU A 541 -8.35 -16.20 16.05
N GLN A 542 -8.27 -17.50 15.79
CA GLN A 542 -7.79 -18.53 16.71
C GLN A 542 -8.40 -18.35 18.12
N THR A 543 -9.71 -18.35 18.19
CA THR A 543 -10.47 -18.06 19.41
C THR A 543 -11.53 -19.12 19.66
N THR A 544 -12.36 -18.97 20.70
CA THR A 544 -13.42 -19.90 21.03
C THR A 544 -14.79 -19.35 20.64
N SER A 545 -15.77 -20.24 20.48
CA SER A 545 -17.17 -19.87 20.17
C SER A 545 -17.75 -18.92 21.23
N GLN A 546 -17.41 -19.13 22.50
CA GLN A 546 -17.86 -18.29 23.61
C GLN A 546 -17.34 -16.85 23.48
N ILE A 547 -16.05 -16.68 23.11
CA ILE A 547 -15.43 -15.36 22.93
C ILE A 547 -16.07 -14.63 21.76
N VAL A 548 -16.31 -15.31 20.64
CA VAL A 548 -16.99 -14.71 19.48
C VAL A 548 -18.43 -14.29 19.82
N SER A 549 -19.16 -15.11 20.56
CA SER A 549 -20.54 -14.80 20.97
C SER A 549 -20.59 -13.61 21.93
N ASN A 550 -19.69 -13.56 22.92
CA ASN A 550 -19.59 -12.44 23.86
C ASN A 550 -19.19 -11.14 23.15
N ALA A 551 -18.22 -11.21 22.22
CA ALA A 551 -17.82 -10.06 21.44
C ALA A 551 -18.98 -9.54 20.56
N LYS A 552 -19.74 -10.41 19.89
CA LYS A 552 -20.91 -10.01 19.11
C LYS A 552 -21.98 -9.32 19.96
N ARG A 553 -22.20 -9.80 21.18
CA ARG A 553 -23.11 -9.13 22.12
C ARG A 553 -22.58 -7.76 22.50
N SER A 554 -21.30 -7.67 22.88
CA SER A 554 -20.64 -6.40 23.24
C SER A 554 -20.69 -5.38 22.09
N ILE A 555 -20.44 -5.81 20.86
CA ILE A 555 -20.51 -4.95 19.66
C ILE A 555 -21.95 -4.43 19.49
N ASN A 556 -22.93 -5.30 19.59
CA ASN A 556 -24.33 -4.92 19.42
C ASN A 556 -24.79 -3.93 20.50
N THR A 557 -24.38 -4.15 21.75
CA THR A 557 -24.66 -3.22 22.85
C THR A 557 -23.98 -1.86 22.62
N LYS A 558 -22.71 -1.84 22.20
CA LYS A 558 -21.91 -0.61 22.00
C LYS A 558 -22.36 0.23 20.81
N LEU A 559 -22.80 -0.40 19.71
CA LEU A 559 -23.14 0.30 18.48
C LEU A 559 -24.66 0.55 18.32
N PHE A 560 -25.50 -0.34 18.84
CA PHE A 560 -26.95 -0.34 18.59
C PHE A 560 -27.81 -0.38 19.86
N ASN A 561 -27.16 -0.41 21.03
CA ASN A 561 -27.82 -0.51 22.34
C ASN A 561 -28.74 -1.76 22.48
N GLU A 562 -28.33 -2.88 21.86
CA GLU A 562 -29.06 -4.15 21.83
C GLU A 562 -28.24 -5.29 22.42
N GLU A 563 -28.78 -6.05 23.37
CA GLU A 563 -28.03 -7.10 24.10
C GLU A 563 -27.99 -8.47 23.39
N SER A 564 -28.52 -8.60 22.18
CA SER A 564 -28.57 -9.85 21.43
C SER A 564 -27.38 -10.03 20.48
N ALA A 565 -26.68 -11.17 20.58
CA ALA A 565 -25.63 -11.53 19.63
C ALA A 565 -26.16 -11.99 18.25
N ARG A 566 -27.44 -12.38 18.15
CA ARG A 566 -28.04 -13.00 16.95
C ARG A 566 -28.31 -11.98 15.83
N ASN A 567 -28.68 -10.76 16.18
CA ASN A 567 -29.10 -9.73 15.25
C ASN A 567 -27.94 -8.88 14.69
N LEU A 568 -26.70 -9.11 15.15
CA LEU A 568 -25.57 -8.24 14.79
C LEU A 568 -25.37 -8.10 13.29
N ASN A 569 -25.47 -9.18 12.51
CA ASN A 569 -25.29 -9.10 11.04
C ASN A 569 -26.34 -8.19 10.39
N GLY A 570 -27.60 -8.31 10.81
CA GLY A 570 -28.69 -7.44 10.33
C GLY A 570 -28.46 -5.98 10.69
N ASN A 571 -28.03 -5.72 11.93
CA ASN A 571 -27.78 -4.37 12.42
C ASN A 571 -26.56 -3.71 11.74
N LEU A 572 -25.48 -4.47 11.49
CA LEU A 572 -24.32 -3.97 10.76
C LEU A 572 -24.65 -3.60 9.31
N LYS A 573 -25.56 -4.33 8.67
CA LYS A 573 -26.04 -4.02 7.30
C LYS A 573 -26.86 -2.74 7.21
N LYS A 574 -27.44 -2.26 8.30
CA LYS A 574 -28.15 -0.96 8.37
C LYS A 574 -27.20 0.25 8.42
N LEU A 575 -25.89 0.02 8.54
CA LEU A 575 -24.87 1.09 8.57
C LEU A 575 -24.33 1.48 7.19
N ILE A 576 -24.80 0.82 6.14
CA ILE A 576 -24.41 1.09 4.75
C ILE A 576 -25.08 2.35 4.19
#